data_0f61b7721def6884e1db41d71f74e3b4
#
_entry.id   0f61b7721def6884e1db41d71f74e3b4
#
_cell.length_a   1.000
_cell.length_b   1.000
_cell.length_c   1.000
_cell.angle_alpha   90.00
_cell.angle_beta   90.00
_cell.angle_gamma   90.00
#
_symmetry.space_group_name_H-M   'P 1'
#
loop_
_entity.id
_entity.type
_entity.pdbx_description
1 polymer ?
#
loop_
_entity_poly.entity_id
_entity_poly.type
_entity_poly.pdbx_seq_one_letter_code
_entity_poly.pdbx_strand_id
1 'polypeptide(L)'
;MRESILKTEDGNIHYWLSDHFVNNKPTLFFLHGMTGDHSMFQKQVDYFSDKYNILLWDAPAHGKSRPYNNFTYEKAAIAIKNIFV
;
A
#
# COMPACT_ATOMS: atom_id res chain seq x y z
N MET A 1 -5.78 10.62 3.17
CA MET A 1 -5.61 9.15 2.98
C MET A 1 -6.04 8.43 4.24
N ARG A 2 -6.67 7.29 4.08
CA ARG A 2 -7.16 6.48 5.20
C ARG A 2 -6.28 5.26 5.35
N GLU A 3 -5.71 5.07 6.55
CA GLU A 3 -4.83 3.95 6.84
C GLU A 3 -5.62 2.69 7.16
N SER A 4 -5.17 1.56 6.65
CA SER A 4 -5.69 0.23 6.98
C SER A 4 -4.53 -0.72 7.24
N ILE A 5 -4.83 -1.85 7.82
CA ILE A 5 -3.83 -2.85 8.17
C ILE A 5 -4.28 -4.21 7.67
N LEU A 6 -3.41 -4.86 6.91
CA LEU A 6 -3.56 -6.27 6.56
C LEU A 6 -2.76 -7.10 7.55
N LYS A 7 -3.43 -7.93 8.33
CA LYS A 7 -2.77 -8.79 9.31
C LYS A 7 -2.33 -10.07 8.65
N THR A 8 -1.06 -10.41 8.81
CA THR A 8 -0.51 -11.69 8.33
C THR A 8 0.21 -12.39 9.47
N GLU A 9 0.50 -13.67 9.29
CA GLU A 9 1.23 -14.42 10.32
C GLU A 9 2.67 -13.95 10.49
N ASP A 10 3.25 -13.29 9.49
CA ASP A 10 4.64 -12.80 9.54
C ASP A 10 4.75 -11.37 10.05
N GLY A 11 3.66 -10.64 10.08
CA GLY A 11 3.61 -9.25 10.53
C GLY A 11 2.44 -8.51 9.91
N ASN A 12 2.26 -7.26 10.31
CA ASN A 12 1.19 -6.40 9.81
C ASN A 12 1.69 -5.56 8.64
N ILE A 13 0.86 -5.41 7.64
CA ILE A 13 1.16 -4.58 6.47
C ILE A 13 0.24 -3.38 6.47
N HIS A 14 0.80 -2.19 6.53
CA HIS A 14 0.06 -0.94 6.54
C HIS A 14 -0.12 -0.45 5.11
N TYR A 15 -1.34 -0.01 4.79
CA TYR A 15 -1.64 0.56 3.49
C TYR A 15 -2.63 1.70 3.63
N TRP A 16 -2.72 2.54 2.62
CA TRP A 16 -3.53 3.76 2.66
C TRP A 16 -4.38 3.85 1.41
N LEU A 17 -5.63 4.24 1.61
CA LEU A 17 -6.59 4.43 0.53
C LEU A 17 -6.97 5.91 0.47
N SER A 18 -7.18 6.41 -0.74
CA SER A 18 -7.66 7.78 -0.91
C SER A 18 -9.03 7.97 -0.23
N ASP A 19 -9.28 9.19 0.26
CA ASP A 19 -10.48 9.49 1.04
C ASP A 19 -11.77 9.29 0.26
N HIS A 20 -11.74 9.49 -1.06
CA HIS A 20 -12.88 9.33 -1.93
C HIS A 20 -12.74 8.09 -2.82
N PHE A 21 -12.41 6.98 -2.20
CA PHE A 21 -12.28 5.72 -2.91
C PHE A 21 -13.67 5.23 -3.34
N VAL A 22 -13.88 5.06 -4.65
CA VAL A 22 -15.16 4.60 -5.20
C VAL A 22 -14.92 3.51 -6.25
N ASN A 23 -15.89 2.61 -6.39
CA ASN A 23 -15.72 1.41 -7.21
C ASN A 23 -15.66 1.68 -8.72
N ASN A 24 -16.19 2.80 -9.18
CA ASN A 24 -16.26 3.09 -10.62
C ASN A 24 -15.08 3.90 -11.16
N LYS A 25 -14.05 4.10 -10.35
CA LYS A 25 -12.81 4.76 -10.80
C LYS A 25 -11.68 3.75 -10.86
N PRO A 26 -10.76 3.90 -11.83
CA PRO A 26 -9.53 3.11 -11.82
C PRO A 26 -8.71 3.41 -10.57
N THR A 27 -7.97 2.42 -10.11
CA THR A 27 -7.08 2.57 -8.96
C THR A 27 -5.63 2.55 -9.39
N LEU A 28 -4.88 3.56 -8.94
CA LEU A 28 -3.44 3.60 -9.09
C LEU A 28 -2.81 3.09 -7.79
N PHE A 29 -2.00 2.08 -7.90
CA PHE A 29 -1.24 1.53 -6.78
C PHE A 29 0.22 1.90 -6.97
N PHE A 30 0.72 2.83 -6.14
CA PHE A 30 2.12 3.25 -6.20
C PHE A 30 2.96 2.35 -5.30
N LEU A 31 3.94 1.69 -5.90
CA LEU A 31 4.84 0.77 -5.20
C LEU A 31 6.20 1.42 -5.06
N HIS A 32 6.63 1.65 -3.83
CA HIS A 32 7.96 2.20 -3.57
C HIS A 32 9.04 1.16 -3.82
N GLY A 33 10.27 1.63 -4.02
CA GLY A 33 11.43 0.75 -4.15
C GLY A 33 11.95 0.28 -2.79
N MET A 34 12.94 -0.59 -2.82
CA MET A 34 13.61 -1.07 -1.61
C MET A 34 14.14 0.12 -0.80
N THR A 35 14.00 0.05 0.50
CA THR A 35 14.35 1.09 1.48
C THR A 35 13.46 2.33 1.46
N GLY A 36 12.43 2.35 0.60
CA GLY A 36 11.43 3.42 0.58
C GLY A 36 10.25 3.12 1.47
N ASP A 37 9.23 3.95 1.36
CA ASP A 37 7.93 3.75 2.02
C ASP A 37 6.85 4.57 1.29
N HIS A 38 5.63 4.55 1.83
CA HIS A 38 4.49 5.22 1.22
C HIS A 38 4.68 6.72 1.06
N SER A 39 5.49 7.37 1.89
CA SER A 39 5.63 8.82 1.88
C SER A 39 6.30 9.37 0.64
N MET A 40 6.90 8.51 -0.19
CA MET A 40 7.56 8.93 -1.43
C MET A 40 6.61 9.52 -2.46
N PHE A 41 5.31 9.26 -2.34
CA PHE A 41 4.36 9.52 -3.42
C PHE A 41 3.44 10.70 -3.16
N GLN A 42 3.74 11.58 -2.21
CA GLN A 42 2.83 12.66 -1.85
C GLN A 42 2.45 13.56 -3.04
N LYS A 43 3.42 13.87 -3.89
CA LYS A 43 3.15 14.71 -5.07
C LYS A 43 2.24 13.99 -6.08
N GLN A 44 2.46 12.70 -6.26
CA GLN A 44 1.62 11.89 -7.15
C GLN A 44 0.21 11.78 -6.60
N VAL A 45 0.06 11.58 -5.31
CA VAL A 45 -1.25 11.54 -4.67
C VAL A 45 -2.00 12.85 -4.89
N ASP A 46 -1.34 13.99 -4.67
CA ASP A 46 -1.96 15.31 -4.85
C ASP A 46 -2.40 15.54 -6.29
N TYR A 47 -1.62 15.04 -7.25
CA TYR A 47 -1.91 15.25 -8.66
C TYR A 47 -3.05 14.36 -9.18
N PHE A 48 -3.09 13.10 -8.76
CA PHE A 48 -3.98 12.10 -9.35
C PHE A 48 -5.25 11.82 -8.56
N SER A 49 -5.37 12.30 -7.32
CA SER A 49 -6.47 11.90 -6.43
C SER A 49 -7.85 12.36 -6.91
N ASP A 50 -7.94 13.34 -7.80
CA ASP A 50 -9.22 13.80 -8.37
C ASP A 50 -9.84 12.77 -9.30
N LYS A 51 -9.01 12.06 -10.07
CA LYS A 51 -9.45 11.23 -11.19
C LYS A 51 -9.32 9.74 -10.93
N TYR A 52 -8.51 9.36 -9.94
CA TYR A 52 -8.21 7.96 -9.67
C TYR A 52 -8.36 7.67 -8.19
N ASN A 53 -8.74 6.45 -7.89
CA ASN A 53 -8.52 5.93 -6.55
C ASN A 53 -7.02 5.73 -6.37
N ILE A 54 -6.52 6.03 -5.17
CA ILE A 54 -5.10 5.88 -4.87
C ILE A 54 -4.94 4.83 -3.78
N LEU A 55 -3.99 3.93 -4.00
CA LEU A 55 -3.58 2.95 -3.00
C LEU A 55 -2.08 3.07 -2.81
N LEU A 56 -1.65 3.24 -1.57
CA LEU A 56 -0.24 3.22 -1.17
C LEU A 56 -0.05 2.14 -0.14
N TRP A 57 1.14 1.63 -0.03
CA TRP A 57 1.47 0.72 1.07
C TRP A 57 2.89 0.98 1.57
N ASP A 58 3.16 0.51 2.77
CA ASP A 58 4.51 0.19 3.19
C ASP A 58 4.68 -1.30 2.94
N ALA A 59 5.54 -1.65 2.01
CA ALA A 59 5.77 -3.06 1.67
C ALA A 59 6.18 -3.85 2.91
N PRO A 60 5.97 -5.17 2.93
CA PRO A 60 6.44 -5.97 4.07
C PRO A 60 7.87 -5.66 4.41
N ALA A 61 8.18 -5.48 5.69
CA ALA A 61 9.49 -5.14 6.22
C ALA A 61 9.95 -3.70 5.94
N HIS A 62 9.05 -2.82 5.47
CA HIS A 62 9.36 -1.41 5.20
C HIS A 62 8.44 -0.51 6.01
N GLY A 63 8.91 0.70 6.32
CA GLY A 63 8.13 1.73 7.00
C GLY A 63 7.39 1.20 8.23
N LYS A 64 6.09 1.45 8.28
CA LYS A 64 5.24 0.97 9.38
C LYS A 64 4.96 -0.54 9.33
N SER A 65 5.25 -1.20 8.21
CA SER A 65 5.07 -2.65 8.05
C SER A 65 6.25 -3.42 8.65
N ARG A 66 6.80 -2.94 9.73
CA ARG A 66 7.84 -3.58 10.54
C ARG A 66 7.33 -3.77 11.96
N PRO A 67 7.71 -4.85 12.65
CA PRO A 67 8.54 -5.95 12.16
C PRO A 67 7.78 -6.88 11.22
N TYR A 68 8.52 -7.53 10.34
CA TYR A 68 7.97 -8.53 9.42
C TYR A 68 9.00 -9.64 9.25
N ASN A 69 8.62 -10.87 9.52
CA ASN A 69 9.51 -12.03 9.53
C ASN A 69 9.50 -12.71 8.16
N ASN A 70 10.67 -13.20 7.75
CA ASN A 70 10.79 -14.04 6.55
C ASN A 70 10.25 -13.38 5.28
N PHE A 71 10.68 -12.15 5.02
CA PHE A 71 10.29 -11.43 3.80
C PHE A 71 10.67 -12.21 2.55
N THR A 72 9.72 -12.35 1.62
CA THR A 72 9.98 -12.84 0.26
C THR A 72 9.14 -12.03 -0.71
N TYR A 73 9.57 -11.97 -1.97
CA TYR A 73 8.78 -11.30 -3.00
C TYR A 73 7.45 -12.02 -3.24
N GLU A 74 7.42 -13.33 -3.07
CA GLU A 74 6.17 -14.09 -3.17
C GLU A 74 5.17 -13.66 -2.12
N LYS A 75 5.60 -13.49 -0.87
CA LYS A 75 4.73 -13.02 0.20
C LYS A 75 4.24 -11.60 -0.07
N ALA A 76 5.10 -10.74 -0.62
CA ALA A 76 4.70 -9.38 -1.00
C ALA A 76 3.61 -9.41 -2.08
N ALA A 77 3.76 -10.26 -3.08
CA ALA A 77 2.76 -10.40 -4.14
C ALA A 77 1.43 -10.92 -3.59
N ILE A 78 1.47 -11.90 -2.68
CA ILE A 78 0.27 -12.43 -2.04
C ILE A 78 -0.43 -11.33 -1.23
N ALA A 79 0.35 -10.50 -0.52
CA ALA A 79 -0.20 -9.39 0.25
C ALA A 79 -0.94 -8.40 -0.66
N ILE A 80 -0.37 -8.04 -1.80
CA ILE A 80 -1.02 -7.16 -2.78
C ILE A 80 -2.36 -7.77 -3.19
N LYS A 81 -2.37 -9.05 -3.53
CA LYS A 81 -3.61 -9.73 -3.91
C LYS A 81 -4.66 -9.62 -2.80
N ASN A 82 -4.25 -9.84 -1.56
CA ASN A 82 -5.17 -9.83 -0.41
C ASN A 82 -5.71 -8.44 -0.11
N ILE A 83 -4.95 -7.39 -0.37
CA ILE A 83 -5.41 -6.02 -0.20
C ILE A 83 -6.56 -5.71 -1.17
N PHE A 84 -6.51 -6.26 -2.38
CA PHE A 84 -7.52 -6.01 -3.40
C PHE A 84 -8.76 -6.92 -3.33
N VAL A 85 -8.80 -7.83 -2.41
CA VAL A 85 -9.94 -8.78 -2.30
C VAL A 85 -11.00 -8.33 -1.31
#